data_9218a950b4e4eee98d52701dd7ff4ecd
#
_entry.id   9218a950b4e4eee98d52701dd7ff4ecd
#
_cell.length_a   1.000
_cell.length_b   1.000
_cell.length_c   1.000
_cell.angle_alpha   90.00
_cell.angle_beta   90.00
_cell.angle_gamma   90.00
#
_symmetry.space_group_name_H-M   'P 1'
#
loop_
_entity.id
_entity.type
_entity.pdbx_description
1 polymer ?
#
loop_
_entity_poly.entity_id
_entity_poly.type
_entity_poly.pdbx_seq_one_letter_code
_entity_poly.pdbx_strand_id
1 'polypeptide(L)'
;MPAAYDFCTLFDSRYLPRALALYRSLEEFCDDFTLRAVCMDEESRQLLDALELPKLRQISIRDIERWDPGLRAVRPARSRTEYCWTSTASVCRFVLHDEPHIDTLTYLDADLCFFGSPAPMYDELGDGSILLVPHRTAQTEEAMGVYNVGWVTFRNDPTGNAALDWWRDRCLEWCHARIEPGRYGDQKYLDDWPVRFPGVHVSEHPGAGMLSWDAPSHVLSSAGPGQVLVDGLPLIFHHHEGLHIHPRTRASTLLARLTRVYHESGPARPSFVWTALALPSEALVELVWKPYVGRLVDAFRDLARVGAPPQLGLTQLTPRLALSQVLRHGLPPALFRPYRRLPVALRNRVWRALSSSPPSGVS
;
A
#
# COMPACT_ATOMS: atom_id res chain seq x y z
N MET A 1 17.84 10.15 -15.86
CA MET A 1 16.91 8.98 -15.84
C MET A 1 17.71 7.74 -15.55
N PRO A 2 17.34 6.87 -14.58
CA PRO A 2 18.02 5.60 -14.39
C PRO A 2 17.87 4.74 -15.65
N ALA A 3 18.88 3.94 -15.93
CA ALA A 3 18.83 2.95 -17.03
C ALA A 3 17.81 1.84 -16.75
N ALA A 4 17.58 1.53 -15.47
CA ALA A 4 16.58 0.61 -14.95
C ALA A 4 16.09 1.10 -13.59
N TYR A 5 14.87 0.77 -13.21
CA TYR A 5 14.30 1.11 -11.91
C TYR A 5 14.47 -0.06 -10.93
N ASP A 6 15.00 0.23 -9.75
CA ASP A 6 15.16 -0.75 -8.68
C ASP A 6 14.09 -0.52 -7.61
N PHE A 7 13.16 -1.46 -7.53
CA PHE A 7 12.06 -1.44 -6.57
C PHE A 7 12.21 -2.55 -5.53
N CYS A 8 11.69 -2.31 -4.32
CA CYS A 8 11.41 -3.36 -3.36
C CYS A 8 10.01 -3.21 -2.77
N THR A 9 9.43 -4.33 -2.38
CA THR A 9 8.14 -4.41 -1.71
C THR A 9 8.14 -5.56 -0.73
N LEU A 10 7.23 -5.55 0.24
CA LEU A 10 7.05 -6.66 1.16
C LEU A 10 5.56 -7.01 1.29
N PHE A 11 5.25 -8.30 1.37
CA PHE A 11 3.87 -8.76 1.55
C PHE A 11 3.81 -10.20 2.03
N ASP A 12 2.68 -10.53 2.61
CA ASP A 12 2.31 -11.91 2.92
C ASP A 12 1.36 -12.49 1.84
N SER A 13 1.05 -13.77 1.94
CA SER A 13 0.16 -14.46 1.01
C SER A 13 -1.22 -13.80 0.85
N ARG A 14 -1.71 -13.06 1.86
CA ARG A 14 -2.99 -12.33 1.77
C ARG A 14 -2.93 -11.12 0.83
N TYR A 15 -1.74 -10.52 0.68
CA TYR A 15 -1.51 -9.38 -0.20
C TYR A 15 -0.96 -9.79 -1.57
N LEU A 16 -0.67 -11.08 -1.79
CA LEU A 16 -0.11 -11.58 -3.04
C LEU A 16 -0.92 -11.18 -4.30
N PRO A 17 -2.27 -11.22 -4.33
CA PRO A 17 -3.00 -10.73 -5.50
C PRO A 17 -2.76 -9.23 -5.80
N ARG A 18 -2.57 -8.42 -4.76
CA ARG A 18 -2.27 -6.99 -4.91
C ARG A 18 -0.84 -6.78 -5.42
N ALA A 19 0.11 -7.51 -4.86
CA ALA A 19 1.50 -7.48 -5.31
C ALA A 19 1.65 -7.90 -6.79
N LEU A 20 0.85 -8.87 -7.26
CA LEU A 20 0.78 -9.22 -8.67
C LEU A 20 0.15 -8.10 -9.52
N ALA A 21 -0.87 -7.41 -9.03
CA ALA A 21 -1.43 -6.25 -9.71
C ALA A 21 -0.43 -5.09 -9.79
N LEU A 22 0.35 -4.85 -8.73
CA LEU A 22 1.49 -3.93 -8.73
C LEU A 22 2.51 -4.34 -9.81
N TYR A 23 2.98 -5.59 -9.78
CA TYR A 23 3.96 -6.11 -10.74
C TYR A 23 3.49 -5.92 -12.19
N ARG A 24 2.24 -6.29 -12.50
CA ARG A 24 1.65 -6.12 -13.85
C ARG A 24 1.55 -4.66 -14.26
N SER A 25 1.25 -3.76 -13.33
CA SER A 25 1.24 -2.34 -13.63
C SER A 25 2.65 -1.78 -13.89
N LEU A 26 3.67 -2.30 -13.20
CA LEU A 26 5.06 -1.96 -13.51
C LEU A 26 5.48 -2.48 -14.89
N GLU A 27 5.08 -3.70 -15.29
CA GLU A 27 5.35 -4.22 -16.64
C GLU A 27 4.75 -3.33 -17.73
N GLU A 28 3.59 -2.69 -17.48
CA GLU A 28 2.91 -1.83 -18.43
C GLU A 28 3.55 -0.44 -18.57
N PHE A 29 4.07 0.12 -17.47
CA PHE A 29 4.51 1.52 -17.43
C PHE A 29 6.02 1.71 -17.20
N CYS A 30 6.78 0.63 -17.04
CA CYS A 30 8.23 0.66 -16.84
C CYS A 30 8.91 -0.31 -17.83
N ASP A 31 9.67 0.23 -18.76
CA ASP A 31 10.36 -0.58 -19.77
C ASP A 31 11.39 -1.51 -19.12
N ASP A 32 12.18 -1.00 -18.18
CA ASP A 32 13.19 -1.78 -17.47
C ASP A 32 13.10 -1.54 -15.95
N PHE A 33 12.90 -2.63 -15.20
CA PHE A 33 12.87 -2.60 -13.75
C PHE A 33 13.20 -3.96 -13.13
N THR A 34 13.61 -3.94 -11.88
CA THR A 34 13.66 -5.12 -11.02
C THR A 34 12.82 -4.87 -9.77
N LEU A 35 11.85 -5.74 -9.50
CA LEU A 35 11.05 -5.72 -8.27
C LEU A 35 11.56 -6.79 -7.29
N ARG A 36 12.14 -6.38 -6.18
CA ARG A 36 12.55 -7.28 -5.11
C ARG A 36 11.38 -7.48 -4.16
N ALA A 37 10.78 -8.67 -4.22
CA ALA A 37 9.59 -9.03 -3.47
C ALA A 37 9.99 -9.79 -2.19
N VAL A 38 9.84 -9.15 -1.05
CA VAL A 38 10.10 -9.79 0.25
C VAL A 38 8.86 -10.57 0.68
N CYS A 39 8.98 -11.89 0.64
CA CYS A 39 7.94 -12.83 1.06
C CYS A 39 7.94 -12.97 2.58
N MET A 40 6.87 -12.51 3.22
CA MET A 40 6.69 -12.58 4.68
C MET A 40 6.28 -13.97 5.17
N ASP A 41 5.89 -14.85 4.26
CA ASP A 41 5.54 -16.25 4.54
C ASP A 41 5.95 -17.18 3.38
N GLU A 42 6.01 -18.47 3.68
CA GLU A 42 6.43 -19.50 2.72
C GLU A 42 5.40 -19.72 1.61
N GLU A 43 4.11 -19.52 1.88
CA GLU A 43 3.05 -19.68 0.89
C GLU A 43 3.19 -18.65 -0.26
N SER A 44 3.44 -17.37 0.07
CA SER A 44 3.70 -16.35 -0.95
C SER A 44 4.93 -16.68 -1.78
N ARG A 45 6.00 -17.19 -1.14
CA ARG A 45 7.25 -17.56 -1.82
C ARG A 45 7.02 -18.68 -2.84
N GLN A 46 6.38 -19.77 -2.43
CA GLN A 46 6.12 -20.93 -3.30
C GLN A 46 5.21 -20.57 -4.50
N LEU A 47 4.20 -19.74 -4.28
CA LEU A 47 3.31 -19.32 -5.36
C LEU A 47 4.01 -18.40 -6.35
N LEU A 48 4.90 -17.52 -5.88
CA LEU A 48 5.69 -16.67 -6.78
C LEU A 48 6.72 -17.47 -7.58
N ASP A 49 7.37 -18.49 -6.98
CA ASP A 49 8.27 -19.40 -7.69
C ASP A 49 7.55 -20.05 -8.88
N ALA A 50 6.30 -20.50 -8.67
CA ALA A 50 5.52 -21.16 -9.71
C ALA A 50 5.01 -20.19 -10.82
N LEU A 51 5.00 -18.90 -10.58
CA LEU A 51 4.57 -17.89 -11.56
C LEU A 51 5.69 -17.46 -12.53
N GLU A 52 6.95 -17.73 -12.20
CA GLU A 52 8.13 -17.46 -13.06
C GLU A 52 8.17 -16.03 -13.63
N LEU A 53 8.02 -15.00 -12.77
CA LEU A 53 7.97 -13.60 -13.15
C LEU A 53 9.38 -13.05 -13.45
N PRO A 54 9.72 -12.67 -14.71
CA PRO A 54 11.10 -12.46 -15.14
C PRO A 54 11.79 -11.22 -14.51
N LYS A 55 11.02 -10.18 -14.17
CA LYS A 55 11.53 -8.93 -13.55
C LYS A 55 11.34 -8.91 -12.02
N LEU A 56 10.98 -10.06 -11.40
CA LEU A 56 10.77 -10.17 -9.97
C LEU A 56 11.86 -11.06 -9.35
N ARG A 57 12.49 -10.56 -8.31
CA ARG A 57 13.44 -11.30 -7.46
C ARG A 57 12.85 -11.51 -6.09
N GLN A 58 12.76 -12.75 -5.65
CA GLN A 58 12.22 -13.09 -4.34
C GLN A 58 13.30 -13.01 -3.26
N ILE A 59 12.91 -12.48 -2.11
CA ILE A 59 13.72 -12.47 -0.88
C ILE A 59 12.86 -13.05 0.23
N SER A 60 13.40 -13.96 1.03
CA SER A 60 12.68 -14.45 2.21
C SER A 60 12.87 -13.47 3.38
N ILE A 61 11.80 -13.18 4.12
CA ILE A 61 11.92 -12.43 5.37
C ILE A 61 12.92 -13.07 6.35
N ARG A 62 13.09 -14.41 6.27
CA ARG A 62 14.06 -15.13 7.11
C ARG A 62 15.50 -14.79 6.77
N ASP A 63 15.82 -14.40 5.53
CA ASP A 63 17.14 -13.96 5.15
C ASP A 63 17.44 -12.62 5.79
N ILE A 64 16.47 -11.71 5.76
CA ILE A 64 16.54 -10.41 6.42
C ILE A 64 16.64 -10.56 7.95
N GLU A 65 15.85 -11.45 8.56
CA GLU A 65 15.90 -11.74 10.00
C GLU A 65 17.27 -12.34 10.44
N ARG A 66 17.97 -13.04 9.54
CA ARG A 66 19.33 -13.54 9.82
C ARG A 66 20.35 -12.41 9.75
N TRP A 67 20.21 -11.53 8.79
CA TRP A 67 21.06 -10.35 8.61
C TRP A 67 20.82 -9.30 9.70
N ASP A 68 19.54 -9.09 10.08
CA ASP A 68 19.08 -8.17 11.12
C ASP A 68 18.47 -8.91 12.32
N PRO A 69 19.28 -9.38 13.29
CA PRO A 69 18.77 -10.04 14.49
C PRO A 69 17.81 -9.17 15.33
N GLY A 70 17.95 -7.82 15.26
CA GLY A 70 17.07 -6.88 15.91
C GLY A 70 15.64 -6.98 15.39
N LEU A 71 15.46 -7.10 14.08
CA LEU A 71 14.16 -7.30 13.45
C LEU A 71 13.51 -8.61 13.95
N ARG A 72 14.28 -9.70 13.97
CA ARG A 72 13.80 -10.98 14.47
C ARG A 72 13.37 -10.91 15.95
N ALA A 73 14.12 -10.18 16.76
CA ALA A 73 13.86 -10.08 18.21
C ALA A 73 12.54 -9.39 18.55
N VAL A 74 12.12 -8.41 17.74
CA VAL A 74 10.86 -7.66 17.98
C VAL A 74 9.62 -8.36 17.44
N ARG A 75 9.77 -9.37 16.58
CA ARG A 75 8.66 -10.08 15.93
C ARG A 75 7.58 -10.59 16.88
N PRO A 76 7.89 -11.23 18.03
CA PRO A 76 6.89 -11.72 18.96
C PRO A 76 6.02 -10.62 19.62
N ALA A 77 6.52 -9.37 19.65
CA ALA A 77 5.86 -8.22 20.25
C ALA A 77 5.04 -7.39 19.22
N ARG A 78 4.93 -7.85 17.98
CA ARG A 78 4.23 -7.18 16.90
C ARG A 78 3.10 -8.05 16.35
N SER A 79 1.94 -7.45 16.06
CA SER A 79 0.96 -8.08 15.20
C SER A 79 1.54 -8.28 13.79
N ARG A 80 0.88 -9.08 12.95
CA ARG A 80 1.34 -9.31 11.57
C ARG A 80 1.51 -8.00 10.78
N THR A 81 0.54 -7.10 10.86
CA THR A 81 0.60 -5.78 10.20
C THR A 81 1.72 -4.92 10.77
N GLU A 82 1.82 -4.83 12.09
CA GLU A 82 2.90 -4.06 12.73
C GLU A 82 4.27 -4.61 12.39
N TYR A 83 4.39 -5.93 12.22
CA TYR A 83 5.65 -6.55 11.82
C TYR A 83 6.01 -6.22 10.36
N CYS A 84 5.03 -6.18 9.44
CA CYS A 84 5.26 -5.70 8.08
C CYS A 84 5.80 -4.27 8.12
N TRP A 85 5.13 -3.35 8.80
CA TRP A 85 5.58 -1.95 8.95
C TRP A 85 6.96 -1.85 9.60
N THR A 86 7.22 -2.63 10.69
CA THR A 86 8.53 -2.66 11.32
C THR A 86 9.64 -3.10 10.36
N SER A 87 9.30 -3.96 9.40
CA SER A 87 10.28 -4.56 8.47
C SER A 87 10.66 -3.63 7.32
N THR A 88 9.88 -2.61 6.99
CA THR A 88 10.06 -1.77 5.80
C THR A 88 11.48 -1.20 5.67
N ALA A 89 11.98 -0.54 6.72
CA ALA A 89 13.33 0.03 6.73
C ALA A 89 14.43 -1.05 6.64
N SER A 90 14.27 -2.16 7.38
CA SER A 90 15.22 -3.29 7.33
C SER A 90 15.27 -3.95 5.96
N VAL A 91 14.14 -4.02 5.25
CA VAL A 91 14.06 -4.52 3.86
C VAL A 91 14.90 -3.65 2.94
N CYS A 92 14.70 -2.33 2.94
CA CYS A 92 15.45 -1.41 2.10
C CYS A 92 16.96 -1.49 2.39
N ARG A 93 17.32 -1.51 3.67
CA ARG A 93 18.73 -1.65 4.10
C ARG A 93 19.36 -2.96 3.66
N PHE A 94 18.64 -4.07 3.80
CA PHE A 94 19.10 -5.39 3.36
C PHE A 94 19.36 -5.40 1.85
N VAL A 95 18.41 -4.89 1.04
CA VAL A 95 18.53 -4.85 -0.42
C VAL A 95 19.76 -4.05 -0.85
N LEU A 96 19.97 -2.84 -0.30
CA LEU A 96 21.14 -2.01 -0.62
C LEU A 96 22.46 -2.61 -0.12
N HIS A 97 22.43 -3.41 0.96
CA HIS A 97 23.60 -4.14 1.45
C HIS A 97 23.94 -5.34 0.55
N ASP A 98 22.93 -6.12 0.16
CA ASP A 98 23.09 -7.35 -0.63
C ASP A 98 23.43 -7.04 -2.10
N GLU A 99 22.90 -5.94 -2.62
CA GLU A 99 23.10 -5.47 -4.00
C GLU A 99 23.70 -4.05 -4.01
N PRO A 100 24.98 -3.86 -3.66
CA PRO A 100 25.62 -2.55 -3.50
C PRO A 100 25.77 -1.76 -4.83
N HIS A 101 25.51 -2.39 -5.96
CA HIS A 101 25.51 -1.74 -7.27
C HIS A 101 24.24 -0.91 -7.55
N ILE A 102 23.20 -1.07 -6.73
CA ILE A 102 21.98 -0.26 -6.83
C ILE A 102 22.31 1.17 -6.40
N ASP A 103 22.12 2.12 -7.32
CA ASP A 103 22.28 3.54 -7.05
C ASP A 103 21.07 4.14 -6.30
N THR A 104 19.89 3.74 -6.71
CA THR A 104 18.64 4.29 -6.17
C THR A 104 17.61 3.18 -6.00
N LEU A 105 17.14 2.98 -4.78
CA LEU A 105 16.09 2.00 -4.43
C LEU A 105 14.80 2.70 -4.03
N THR A 106 13.68 2.26 -4.59
CA THR A 106 12.35 2.73 -4.18
C THR A 106 11.57 1.61 -3.51
N TYR A 107 11.12 1.85 -2.28
CA TYR A 107 10.13 1.02 -1.61
C TYR A 107 8.73 1.32 -2.13
N LEU A 108 7.95 0.27 -2.38
CA LEU A 108 6.56 0.33 -2.83
C LEU A 108 5.67 -0.54 -1.93
N ASP A 109 4.56 0.00 -1.44
CA ASP A 109 3.53 -0.84 -0.84
C ASP A 109 2.89 -1.76 -1.90
N ALA A 110 2.58 -2.98 -1.50
CA ALA A 110 2.10 -4.03 -2.41
C ALA A 110 0.71 -3.74 -3.01
N ASP A 111 -0.02 -2.74 -2.51
CA ASP A 111 -1.32 -2.31 -3.02
C ASP A 111 -1.28 -0.98 -3.79
N LEU A 112 -0.10 -0.58 -4.24
CA LEU A 112 0.04 0.45 -5.27
C LEU A 112 -0.34 -0.12 -6.64
N CYS A 113 -0.79 0.77 -7.53
CA CYS A 113 -0.99 0.47 -8.94
C CYS A 113 -0.55 1.65 -9.79
N PHE A 114 0.30 1.39 -10.78
CA PHE A 114 0.78 2.39 -11.71
C PHE A 114 -0.24 2.64 -12.83
N PHE A 115 -0.30 3.88 -13.29
CA PHE A 115 -1.10 4.41 -14.40
C PHE A 115 -0.27 5.25 -15.35
N GLY A 116 1.01 5.42 -15.06
CA GLY A 116 1.97 6.16 -15.84
C GLY A 116 3.41 5.81 -15.45
N SER A 117 4.36 6.32 -16.23
CA SER A 117 5.79 6.13 -15.96
C SER A 117 6.20 6.73 -14.61
N PRO A 118 7.06 6.06 -13.82
CA PRO A 118 7.62 6.62 -12.59
C PRO A 118 8.69 7.70 -12.85
N ALA A 119 9.08 7.94 -14.09
CA ALA A 119 10.16 8.87 -14.45
C ALA A 119 10.04 10.26 -13.79
N PRO A 120 8.86 10.91 -13.74
CA PRO A 120 8.75 12.21 -13.08
C PRO A 120 9.16 12.21 -11.60
N MET A 121 9.00 11.09 -10.90
CA MET A 121 9.42 10.96 -9.50
C MET A 121 10.96 11.02 -9.35
N TYR A 122 11.67 10.41 -10.28
CA TYR A 122 13.14 10.43 -10.29
C TYR A 122 13.70 11.76 -10.80
N ASP A 123 12.96 12.45 -11.66
CA ASP A 123 13.28 13.82 -12.07
C ASP A 123 13.13 14.78 -10.87
N GLU A 124 12.09 14.62 -10.02
CA GLU A 124 11.93 15.37 -8.76
C GLU A 124 13.02 15.05 -7.73
N LEU A 125 13.47 13.78 -7.64
CA LEU A 125 14.58 13.42 -6.77
C LEU A 125 15.86 14.15 -7.17
N GLY A 126 16.13 14.31 -8.48
CA GLY A 126 17.32 14.97 -9.00
C GLY A 126 18.61 14.47 -8.35
N ASP A 127 19.39 15.37 -7.74
CA ASP A 127 20.61 15.03 -6.98
C ASP A 127 20.32 14.73 -5.49
N GLY A 128 19.05 14.69 -5.09
CA GLY A 128 18.66 14.40 -3.71
C GLY A 128 18.94 12.95 -3.29
N SER A 129 18.95 12.75 -1.99
CA SER A 129 19.19 11.43 -1.39
C SER A 129 17.91 10.67 -1.07
N ILE A 130 16.79 11.38 -0.87
CA ILE A 130 15.51 10.80 -0.44
C ILE A 130 14.36 11.52 -1.12
N LEU A 131 13.36 10.77 -1.62
CA LEU A 131 12.10 11.33 -2.10
C LEU A 131 10.94 10.79 -1.27
N LEU A 132 10.14 11.69 -0.72
CA LEU A 132 8.92 11.41 0.03
C LEU A 132 7.68 11.82 -0.76
N VAL A 133 6.60 11.10 -0.58
CA VAL A 133 5.28 11.45 -1.14
C VAL A 133 4.37 11.93 -0.01
N PRO A 134 3.84 13.17 -0.07
CA PRO A 134 2.97 13.68 0.97
C PRO A 134 1.56 13.11 0.84
N HIS A 135 0.88 12.94 1.98
CA HIS A 135 -0.57 12.94 1.99
C HIS A 135 -1.05 14.35 1.61
N ARG A 136 -2.06 14.47 0.75
CA ARG A 136 -2.54 15.79 0.26
C ARG A 136 -3.84 16.24 0.91
N THR A 137 -4.22 15.68 2.05
CA THR A 137 -5.42 16.05 2.80
C THR A 137 -5.13 16.67 4.17
N ALA A 138 -5.89 17.68 4.54
CA ALA A 138 -5.51 18.65 5.56
C ALA A 138 -5.87 18.31 7.02
N GLN A 139 -6.48 17.17 7.40
CA GLN A 139 -7.07 17.10 8.75
C GLN A 139 -6.98 15.79 9.55
N THR A 140 -6.56 14.68 8.98
CA THR A 140 -6.46 13.42 9.74
C THR A 140 -5.02 12.92 9.88
N GLU A 141 -4.12 13.52 9.18
CA GLU A 141 -2.80 13.01 8.86
C GLU A 141 -1.72 13.47 9.83
N GLU A 142 -1.86 14.65 10.45
CA GLU A 142 -0.90 15.09 11.48
C GLU A 142 -0.72 14.05 12.59
N ALA A 143 -1.77 13.33 12.94
CA ALA A 143 -1.70 12.29 13.96
C ALA A 143 -1.05 10.99 13.47
N MET A 144 -1.18 10.66 12.16
CA MET A 144 -0.64 9.41 11.57
C MET A 144 0.64 9.63 10.76
N GLY A 145 0.95 10.86 10.38
CA GLY A 145 2.09 11.23 9.56
C GLY A 145 1.69 12.04 8.34
N VAL A 146 2.55 12.99 7.92
CA VAL A 146 2.28 13.84 6.76
C VAL A 146 2.77 13.23 5.45
N TYR A 147 3.58 12.18 5.52
CA TYR A 147 4.11 11.46 4.36
C TYR A 147 3.61 10.03 4.33
N ASN A 148 3.36 9.52 3.12
CA ASN A 148 2.91 8.16 2.88
C ASN A 148 4.11 7.23 2.64
N VAL A 149 4.22 6.15 3.41
CA VAL A 149 5.28 5.14 3.22
C VAL A 149 5.08 4.34 1.93
N GLY A 150 3.88 4.34 1.35
CA GLY A 150 3.60 3.57 0.13
C GLY A 150 4.58 3.81 -1.03
N TRP A 151 5.26 4.95 -1.04
CA TRP A 151 6.40 5.25 -1.91
C TRP A 151 7.45 6.02 -1.13
N VAL A 152 8.65 5.44 -0.96
CA VAL A 152 9.83 6.15 -0.44
C VAL A 152 11.04 5.75 -1.27
N THR A 153 11.76 6.73 -1.82
CA THR A 153 12.99 6.50 -2.60
C THR A 153 14.22 6.86 -1.79
N PHE A 154 15.24 6.03 -1.88
CA PHE A 154 16.54 6.23 -1.26
C PHE A 154 17.65 6.12 -2.31
N ARG A 155 18.53 7.12 -2.37
CA ARG A 155 19.80 6.96 -3.03
C ARG A 155 20.74 6.16 -2.13
N ASN A 156 21.55 5.30 -2.72
CA ASN A 156 22.55 4.53 -1.99
C ASN A 156 23.80 5.38 -1.72
N ASP A 157 23.60 6.44 -0.94
CA ASP A 157 24.63 7.38 -0.52
C ASP A 157 24.67 7.49 1.02
N PRO A 158 25.65 8.23 1.59
CA PRO A 158 25.75 8.36 3.04
C PRO A 158 24.49 8.89 3.72
N THR A 159 23.75 9.80 3.07
CA THR A 159 22.52 10.39 3.63
C THR A 159 21.34 9.42 3.58
N GLY A 160 21.08 8.80 2.42
CA GLY A 160 20.03 7.80 2.28
C GLY A 160 20.22 6.61 3.21
N ASN A 161 21.47 6.15 3.34
CA ASN A 161 21.83 5.07 4.25
C ASN A 161 21.65 5.48 5.73
N ALA A 162 22.06 6.69 6.12
CA ALA A 162 21.88 7.19 7.49
C ALA A 162 20.39 7.32 7.85
N ALA A 163 19.55 7.77 6.91
CA ALA A 163 18.11 7.85 7.12
C ALA A 163 17.48 6.46 7.29
N LEU A 164 17.87 5.49 6.47
CA LEU A 164 17.42 4.11 6.60
C LEU A 164 17.82 3.48 7.93
N ASP A 165 19.07 3.68 8.38
CA ASP A 165 19.56 3.18 9.67
C ASP A 165 18.76 3.80 10.83
N TRP A 166 18.54 5.11 10.79
CA TRP A 166 17.74 5.81 11.79
C TRP A 166 16.29 5.32 11.81
N TRP A 167 15.66 5.17 10.65
CA TRP A 167 14.28 4.69 10.53
C TRP A 167 14.11 3.28 11.05
N ARG A 168 15.02 2.39 10.66
CA ARG A 168 15.08 1.02 11.16
C ARG A 168 15.13 1.01 12.69
N ASP A 169 16.04 1.77 13.30
CA ASP A 169 16.18 1.80 14.76
C ASP A 169 14.92 2.30 15.46
N ARG A 170 14.26 3.32 14.90
CA ARG A 170 12.97 3.82 15.42
C ARG A 170 11.85 2.77 15.28
N CYS A 171 11.76 2.07 14.16
CA CYS A 171 10.77 1.02 13.95
C CYS A 171 11.01 -0.19 14.86
N LEU A 172 12.26 -0.56 15.12
CA LEU A 172 12.60 -1.62 16.06
C LEU A 172 12.22 -1.23 17.49
N GLU A 173 12.48 0.03 17.89
CA GLU A 173 12.10 0.54 19.19
C GLU A 173 10.58 0.54 19.37
N TRP A 174 9.86 1.10 18.40
CA TRP A 174 8.41 1.20 18.47
C TRP A 174 7.79 1.30 17.08
N CYS A 175 6.89 0.37 16.75
CA CYS A 175 6.09 0.41 15.52
C CYS A 175 4.78 -0.34 15.78
N HIS A 176 3.71 0.41 16.08
CA HIS A 176 2.40 -0.15 16.44
C HIS A 176 1.26 0.55 15.71
N ALA A 177 0.17 -0.17 15.45
CA ALA A 177 -1.04 0.32 14.81
C ALA A 177 -1.93 1.12 15.80
N ARG A 178 -1.33 2.04 16.53
CA ARG A 178 -1.99 2.96 17.45
C ARG A 178 -1.33 4.33 17.43
N ILE A 179 -2.13 5.38 17.57
CA ILE A 179 -1.62 6.75 17.63
C ILE A 179 -1.13 7.05 19.05
N GLU A 180 0.14 7.45 19.14
CA GLU A 180 0.75 8.02 20.34
C GLU A 180 1.39 9.38 19.99
N PRO A 181 1.72 10.25 20.95
CA PRO A 181 2.40 11.49 20.67
C PRO A 181 3.71 11.26 19.87
N GLY A 182 3.79 11.77 18.64
CA GLY A 182 4.94 11.62 17.75
C GLY A 182 5.16 10.23 17.15
N ARG A 183 4.23 9.28 17.29
CA ARG A 183 4.40 7.89 16.83
C ARG A 183 3.11 7.31 16.24
N TYR A 184 3.22 6.72 15.06
CA TYR A 184 2.19 5.90 14.42
C TYR A 184 2.85 5.03 13.34
N GLY A 185 2.81 3.70 13.53
CA GLY A 185 3.44 2.76 12.59
C GLY A 185 4.91 3.10 12.34
N ASP A 186 5.34 2.91 11.13
CA ASP A 186 6.61 3.34 10.56
C ASP A 186 6.53 4.76 9.94
N GLN A 187 5.34 5.20 9.60
CA GLN A 187 5.06 6.39 8.80
C GLN A 187 5.32 7.71 9.54
N LYS A 188 4.91 7.84 10.80
CA LYS A 188 5.03 9.08 11.57
C LYS A 188 6.48 9.54 11.76
N TYR A 189 7.41 8.63 11.64
CA TYR A 189 8.85 8.92 11.72
C TYR A 189 9.38 9.73 10.54
N LEU A 190 8.67 9.77 9.41
CA LEU A 190 9.10 10.51 8.23
C LEU A 190 8.85 12.03 8.35
N ASP A 191 8.02 12.47 9.29
CA ASP A 191 7.54 13.85 9.36
C ASP A 191 8.65 14.88 9.52
N ASP A 192 9.72 14.58 10.24
CA ASP A 192 10.83 15.49 10.47
C ASP A 192 12.00 15.31 9.50
N TRP A 193 11.92 14.37 8.55
CA TRP A 193 13.03 14.07 7.63
C TRP A 193 13.48 15.25 6.77
N PRO A 194 12.60 16.10 6.24
CA PRO A 194 13.05 17.26 5.47
C PRO A 194 13.94 18.23 6.28
N VAL A 195 13.85 18.20 7.61
CA VAL A 195 14.69 19.01 8.52
C VAL A 195 15.86 18.19 9.06
N ARG A 196 15.68 16.89 9.24
CA ARG A 196 16.67 15.99 9.85
C ARG A 196 17.78 15.60 8.89
N PHE A 197 17.47 15.36 7.61
CA PHE A 197 18.44 14.87 6.63
C PHE A 197 18.56 15.86 5.47
N PRO A 198 19.79 16.18 5.04
CA PRO A 198 19.97 16.99 3.84
C PRO A 198 19.56 16.19 2.59
N GLY A 199 19.12 16.88 1.54
CA GLY A 199 18.77 16.22 0.27
C GLY A 199 17.48 15.39 0.32
N VAL A 200 16.58 15.65 1.27
CA VAL A 200 15.22 15.16 1.24
C VAL A 200 14.38 16.04 0.34
N HIS A 201 13.77 15.43 -0.66
CA HIS A 201 12.78 16.06 -1.53
C HIS A 201 11.38 15.53 -1.18
N VAL A 202 10.39 16.40 -1.31
CA VAL A 202 8.98 16.06 -1.14
C VAL A 202 8.31 16.24 -2.50
N SER A 203 7.68 15.18 -3.01
CA SER A 203 7.05 15.23 -4.33
C SER A 203 5.93 16.25 -4.40
N GLU A 204 5.99 17.11 -5.41
CA GLU A 204 4.95 18.09 -5.73
C GLU A 204 4.01 17.59 -6.85
N HIS A 205 4.35 16.49 -7.53
CA HIS A 205 3.59 15.96 -8.65
C HIS A 205 2.20 15.47 -8.23
N PRO A 206 1.08 16.06 -8.70
CA PRO A 206 -0.27 15.75 -8.22
C PRO A 206 -0.71 14.31 -8.54
N GLY A 207 -0.13 13.69 -9.56
CA GLY A 207 -0.37 12.30 -9.92
C GLY A 207 0.44 11.27 -9.12
N ALA A 208 1.24 11.69 -8.14
CA ALA A 208 2.02 10.79 -7.30
C ALA A 208 1.28 10.49 -6.00
N GLY A 209 0.95 9.21 -5.75
CA GLY A 209 0.41 8.76 -4.49
C GLY A 209 -1.01 9.24 -4.17
N MET A 210 -1.82 9.48 -5.21
CA MET A 210 -3.22 9.84 -4.99
C MET A 210 -3.94 8.74 -4.21
N LEU A 211 -4.69 9.14 -3.21
CA LEU A 211 -5.51 8.30 -2.36
C LEU A 211 -7.01 8.55 -2.64
N SER A 212 -7.85 7.60 -2.31
CA SER A 212 -9.29 7.73 -2.58
C SER A 212 -9.96 8.91 -1.87
N TRP A 213 -9.43 9.33 -0.74
CA TRP A 213 -9.94 10.50 0.01
C TRP A 213 -9.36 11.82 -0.47
N ASP A 214 -8.23 11.82 -1.22
CA ASP A 214 -7.66 13.02 -1.85
C ASP A 214 -8.39 13.38 -3.14
N ALA A 215 -8.88 12.37 -3.85
CA ALA A 215 -9.51 12.49 -5.16
C ALA A 215 -10.59 13.59 -5.26
N PRO A 216 -11.41 13.88 -4.22
CA PRO A 216 -12.35 15.00 -4.27
C PRO A 216 -11.71 16.39 -4.38
N SER A 217 -10.42 16.51 -4.06
CA SER A 217 -9.67 17.77 -4.14
C SER A 217 -9.01 17.97 -5.51
N HIS A 218 -9.10 16.98 -6.40
CA HIS A 218 -8.44 16.96 -7.70
C HIS A 218 -9.44 16.79 -8.86
N VAL A 219 -9.07 17.29 -10.03
CA VAL A 219 -9.80 17.08 -11.29
C VAL A 219 -9.21 15.85 -11.98
N LEU A 220 -9.97 14.74 -11.98
CA LEU A 220 -9.63 13.55 -12.73
C LEU A 220 -10.21 13.61 -14.13
N SER A 221 -9.40 13.32 -15.15
CA SER A 221 -9.80 13.26 -16.55
C SER A 221 -9.04 12.17 -17.31
N SER A 222 -9.48 11.86 -18.53
CA SER A 222 -8.79 10.92 -19.42
C SER A 222 -8.21 11.69 -20.62
N ALA A 223 -6.95 11.41 -20.94
CA ALA A 223 -6.31 11.92 -22.16
C ALA A 223 -6.37 10.90 -23.33
N GLY A 224 -6.93 9.71 -23.07
CA GLY A 224 -7.06 8.61 -24.04
C GLY A 224 -7.17 7.27 -23.31
N PRO A 225 -7.31 6.15 -24.05
CA PRO A 225 -7.38 4.82 -23.45
C PRO A 225 -6.19 4.55 -22.52
N GLY A 226 -6.46 4.23 -21.25
CA GLY A 226 -5.45 3.94 -20.24
C GLY A 226 -4.66 5.16 -19.71
N GLN A 227 -4.91 6.37 -20.22
CA GLN A 227 -4.24 7.58 -19.79
C GLN A 227 -5.13 8.39 -18.84
N VAL A 228 -4.75 8.43 -17.58
CA VAL A 228 -5.45 9.17 -16.52
C VAL A 228 -4.67 10.41 -16.20
N LEU A 229 -5.37 11.54 -16.08
CA LEU A 229 -4.80 12.81 -15.64
C LEU A 229 -5.38 13.24 -14.31
N VAL A 230 -4.52 13.83 -13.48
CA VAL A 230 -4.85 14.51 -12.22
C VAL A 230 -4.41 15.95 -12.38
N ASP A 231 -5.37 16.90 -12.34
CA ASP A 231 -5.13 18.34 -12.55
C ASP A 231 -4.36 18.65 -13.83
N GLY A 232 -4.59 17.85 -14.88
CA GLY A 232 -3.96 18.01 -16.21
C GLY A 232 -2.60 17.32 -16.36
N LEU A 233 -2.02 16.73 -15.29
CA LEU A 233 -0.77 15.97 -15.33
C LEU A 233 -1.04 14.45 -15.24
N PRO A 234 -0.17 13.59 -15.79
CA PRO A 234 -0.36 12.15 -15.73
C PRO A 234 -0.50 11.63 -14.30
N LEU A 235 -1.48 10.75 -14.05
CA LEU A 235 -1.49 9.93 -12.85
C LEU A 235 -0.33 8.94 -12.93
N ILE A 236 0.60 9.00 -12.00
CA ILE A 236 1.75 8.08 -11.94
C ILE A 236 1.31 6.80 -11.25
N PHE A 237 0.82 6.89 -10.03
CA PHE A 237 0.30 5.75 -9.29
C PHE A 237 -0.80 6.16 -8.30
N HIS A 238 -1.68 5.21 -8.02
CA HIS A 238 -2.71 5.31 -6.98
C HIS A 238 -2.42 4.28 -5.88
N HIS A 239 -2.59 4.67 -4.63
CA HIS A 239 -2.49 3.79 -3.49
C HIS A 239 -3.89 3.29 -3.11
N HIS A 240 -4.12 1.98 -3.28
CA HIS A 240 -5.41 1.34 -3.03
C HIS A 240 -5.59 0.92 -1.56
N GLU A 241 -5.07 1.73 -0.64
CA GLU A 241 -5.18 1.52 0.79
C GLU A 241 -6.65 1.35 1.22
N GLY A 242 -6.88 0.41 2.12
CA GLY A 242 -8.21 0.16 2.66
C GLY A 242 -9.17 -0.55 1.72
N LEU A 243 -8.70 -1.10 0.59
CA LEU A 243 -9.48 -2.01 -0.23
C LEU A 243 -9.66 -3.35 0.47
N HIS A 244 -10.91 -3.77 0.63
CA HIS A 244 -11.27 -5.12 1.07
C HIS A 244 -11.85 -5.92 -0.09
N ILE A 245 -11.30 -7.11 -0.31
CA ILE A 245 -11.74 -8.03 -1.36
C ILE A 245 -12.42 -9.21 -0.67
N HIS A 246 -13.70 -9.42 -0.95
CA HIS A 246 -14.52 -10.44 -0.29
C HIS A 246 -14.89 -11.57 -1.25
N PRO A 247 -15.00 -12.83 -0.79
CA PRO A 247 -15.63 -13.88 -1.57
C PRO A 247 -17.03 -13.44 -2.03
N ARG A 248 -17.41 -13.74 -3.26
CA ARG A 248 -18.74 -13.39 -3.79
C ARG A 248 -19.79 -14.28 -3.13
N THR A 249 -20.53 -13.70 -2.22
CA THR A 249 -21.70 -14.30 -1.53
C THR A 249 -22.89 -13.36 -1.64
N ARG A 250 -24.08 -13.83 -1.26
CA ARG A 250 -25.26 -12.95 -1.18
C ARG A 250 -25.03 -11.79 -0.21
N ALA A 251 -24.40 -12.06 0.94
CA ALA A 251 -24.12 -11.06 1.96
C ALA A 251 -23.10 -10.01 1.49
N SER A 252 -21.97 -10.42 0.92
CA SER A 252 -20.94 -9.50 0.42
C SER A 252 -21.43 -8.70 -0.79
N THR A 253 -22.23 -9.30 -1.67
CA THR A 253 -22.85 -8.60 -2.80
C THR A 253 -23.84 -7.54 -2.32
N LEU A 254 -24.68 -7.87 -1.32
CA LEU A 254 -25.61 -6.90 -0.72
C LEU A 254 -24.84 -5.75 -0.05
N LEU A 255 -23.78 -6.06 0.72
CA LEU A 255 -22.94 -5.05 1.33
C LEU A 255 -22.34 -4.11 0.30
N ALA A 256 -21.74 -4.63 -0.75
CA ALA A 256 -21.13 -3.84 -1.82
C ALA A 256 -22.16 -2.91 -2.50
N ARG A 257 -23.40 -3.38 -2.71
CA ARG A 257 -24.51 -2.54 -3.22
C ARG A 257 -24.91 -1.45 -2.24
N LEU A 258 -25.02 -1.76 -0.96
CA LEU A 258 -25.39 -0.79 0.09
C LEU A 258 -24.32 0.30 0.26
N THR A 259 -23.06 -0.06 0.13
CA THR A 259 -21.93 0.88 0.25
C THR A 259 -21.66 1.67 -1.04
N ARG A 260 -22.44 1.44 -2.11
CA ARG A 260 -22.33 2.10 -3.43
C ARG A 260 -20.94 2.00 -4.08
N VAL A 261 -20.10 1.11 -3.61
CA VAL A 261 -18.72 0.91 -4.12
C VAL A 261 -18.67 -0.17 -5.20
N TYR A 262 -19.79 -0.84 -5.43
CA TYR A 262 -19.86 -1.97 -6.33
C TYR A 262 -20.26 -1.57 -7.75
N HIS A 263 -19.42 -1.94 -8.72
CA HIS A 263 -19.79 -1.93 -10.14
C HIS A 263 -19.62 -3.34 -10.70
N GLU A 264 -20.71 -3.94 -11.15
CA GLU A 264 -20.67 -5.11 -12.03
C GLU A 264 -20.24 -4.64 -13.42
N SER A 265 -19.02 -4.85 -13.79
CA SER A 265 -18.58 -4.54 -15.15
C SER A 265 -17.79 -5.67 -15.76
N GLY A 266 -18.23 -6.07 -16.94
CA GLY A 266 -17.53 -6.96 -17.84
C GLY A 266 -18.13 -8.34 -17.98
N PRO A 267 -17.83 -9.05 -19.09
CA PRO A 267 -18.40 -10.38 -19.44
C PRO A 267 -17.95 -11.50 -18.51
N ALA A 268 -16.91 -11.29 -17.69
CA ALA A 268 -16.46 -12.22 -16.68
C ALA A 268 -16.72 -11.64 -15.29
N ARG A 269 -17.79 -12.06 -14.63
CA ARG A 269 -18.03 -11.73 -13.21
C ARG A 269 -16.87 -12.23 -12.37
N PRO A 270 -16.13 -11.35 -11.65
CA PRO A 270 -15.08 -11.81 -10.76
C PRO A 270 -15.66 -12.71 -9.66
N SER A 271 -14.86 -13.65 -9.18
CA SER A 271 -15.24 -14.54 -8.06
C SER A 271 -15.34 -13.80 -6.72
N PHE A 272 -15.04 -12.52 -6.71
CA PHE A 272 -15.03 -11.66 -5.53
C PHE A 272 -15.87 -10.39 -5.74
N VAL A 273 -16.16 -9.71 -4.64
CA VAL A 273 -16.65 -8.31 -4.56
C VAL A 273 -15.69 -7.50 -3.71
N TRP A 274 -15.69 -6.21 -3.86
CA TRP A 274 -14.78 -5.34 -3.11
C TRP A 274 -15.52 -4.19 -2.42
N THR A 275 -14.91 -3.68 -1.37
CA THR A 275 -15.36 -2.49 -0.64
C THR A 275 -14.14 -1.64 -0.31
N ALA A 276 -14.32 -0.33 -0.17
CA ALA A 276 -13.26 0.62 0.14
C ALA A 276 -13.55 1.40 1.43
N LEU A 277 -12.51 1.99 2.01
CA LEU A 277 -12.65 2.82 3.23
C LEU A 277 -13.32 4.17 2.96
N ALA A 278 -13.16 4.73 1.77
CA ALA A 278 -13.79 5.97 1.33
C ALA A 278 -14.68 5.72 0.12
N LEU A 279 -15.76 6.50 -0.04
CA LEU A 279 -16.57 6.47 -1.25
C LEU A 279 -15.81 7.21 -2.35
N PRO A 280 -15.36 6.50 -3.39
CA PRO A 280 -14.70 7.14 -4.51
C PRO A 280 -15.70 7.94 -5.35
N SER A 281 -15.22 9.00 -6.01
CA SER A 281 -16.02 9.69 -7.03
C SER A 281 -16.26 8.75 -8.22
N GLU A 282 -17.27 9.05 -9.05
CA GLU A 282 -17.55 8.27 -10.25
C GLU A 282 -16.33 8.22 -11.19
N ALA A 283 -15.66 9.36 -11.38
CA ALA A 283 -14.43 9.44 -12.19
C ALA A 283 -13.33 8.54 -11.63
N LEU A 284 -13.12 8.53 -10.31
CA LEU A 284 -12.12 7.67 -9.68
C LEU A 284 -12.45 6.18 -9.88
N VAL A 285 -13.74 5.81 -9.77
CA VAL A 285 -14.18 4.44 -10.03
C VAL A 285 -13.90 4.03 -11.47
N GLU A 286 -14.29 4.87 -12.43
CA GLU A 286 -14.15 4.53 -13.86
C GLU A 286 -12.69 4.50 -14.31
N LEU A 287 -11.91 5.51 -13.93
CA LEU A 287 -10.57 5.71 -14.46
C LEU A 287 -9.48 4.96 -13.70
N VAL A 288 -9.70 4.67 -12.40
CA VAL A 288 -8.65 4.11 -11.53
C VAL A 288 -9.05 2.75 -10.94
N TRP A 289 -10.23 2.68 -10.30
CA TRP A 289 -10.58 1.45 -9.59
C TRP A 289 -10.96 0.30 -10.51
N LYS A 290 -11.71 0.54 -11.59
CA LYS A 290 -12.05 -0.52 -12.55
C LYS A 290 -10.82 -1.13 -13.23
N PRO A 291 -9.83 -0.36 -13.73
CA PRO A 291 -8.57 -0.91 -14.22
C PRO A 291 -7.82 -1.74 -13.17
N TYR A 292 -7.73 -1.25 -11.93
CA TYR A 292 -7.09 -1.99 -10.85
C TYR A 292 -7.80 -3.31 -10.53
N VAL A 293 -9.14 -3.29 -10.43
CA VAL A 293 -9.93 -4.52 -10.23
C VAL A 293 -9.74 -5.50 -11.39
N GLY A 294 -9.59 -5.00 -12.62
CA GLY A 294 -9.22 -5.82 -13.77
C GLY A 294 -7.90 -6.58 -13.54
N ARG A 295 -6.84 -5.87 -13.11
CA ARG A 295 -5.55 -6.48 -12.78
C ARG A 295 -5.65 -7.48 -11.62
N LEU A 296 -6.49 -7.21 -10.61
CA LEU A 296 -6.77 -8.18 -9.55
C LEU A 296 -7.44 -9.45 -10.08
N VAL A 297 -8.40 -9.33 -11.00
CA VAL A 297 -9.03 -10.51 -11.63
C VAL A 297 -7.98 -11.36 -12.34
N ASP A 298 -7.07 -10.74 -13.07
CA ASP A 298 -6.00 -11.47 -13.77
C ASP A 298 -5.01 -12.08 -12.76
N ALA A 299 -4.65 -11.38 -11.68
CA ALA A 299 -3.83 -11.92 -10.60
C ALA A 299 -4.46 -13.16 -9.94
N PHE A 300 -5.77 -13.13 -9.66
CA PHE A 300 -6.47 -14.30 -9.14
C PHE A 300 -6.52 -15.48 -10.14
N ARG A 301 -6.61 -15.21 -11.44
CA ARG A 301 -6.53 -16.26 -12.48
C ARG A 301 -5.15 -16.90 -12.54
N ASP A 302 -4.10 -16.07 -12.51
CA ASP A 302 -2.73 -16.56 -12.53
C ASP A 302 -2.44 -17.40 -11.29
N LEU A 303 -2.84 -16.94 -10.10
CA LEU A 303 -2.73 -17.70 -8.85
C LEU A 303 -3.49 -19.03 -8.89
N ALA A 304 -4.70 -19.04 -9.46
CA ALA A 304 -5.47 -20.28 -9.61
C ALA A 304 -4.77 -21.30 -10.55
N ARG A 305 -4.06 -20.85 -11.59
CA ARG A 305 -3.30 -21.71 -12.51
C ARG A 305 -2.13 -22.41 -11.80
N VAL A 306 -1.54 -21.76 -10.81
CA VAL A 306 -0.43 -22.34 -10.00
C VAL A 306 -0.92 -23.01 -8.73
N GLY A 307 -2.22 -23.26 -8.60
CA GLY A 307 -2.80 -24.04 -7.50
C GLY A 307 -3.02 -23.27 -6.20
N ALA A 308 -3.03 -21.95 -6.22
CA ALA A 308 -3.34 -21.16 -5.04
C ALA A 308 -4.74 -21.46 -4.47
N PRO A 309 -4.91 -21.47 -3.14
CA PRO A 309 -6.22 -21.65 -2.52
C PRO A 309 -7.23 -20.58 -2.98
N PRO A 310 -8.49 -20.95 -3.27
CA PRO A 310 -9.49 -19.99 -3.79
C PRO A 310 -9.79 -18.80 -2.87
N GLN A 311 -9.50 -18.93 -1.57
CA GLN A 311 -9.68 -17.88 -0.57
C GLN A 311 -8.45 -17.00 -0.36
N LEU A 312 -7.33 -17.27 -1.03
CA LEU A 312 -6.10 -16.50 -0.88
C LEU A 312 -6.36 -15.03 -1.20
N GLY A 313 -5.88 -14.15 -0.38
CA GLY A 313 -6.05 -12.68 -0.57
C GLY A 313 -7.47 -12.16 -0.33
N LEU A 314 -8.44 -13.02 -0.01
CA LEU A 314 -9.82 -12.60 0.27
C LEU A 314 -10.03 -12.29 1.76
N THR A 315 -10.71 -11.18 2.02
CA THR A 315 -11.10 -10.77 3.37
C THR A 315 -12.43 -11.43 3.73
N GLN A 316 -12.46 -12.22 4.80
CA GLN A 316 -13.71 -12.82 5.29
C GLN A 316 -14.65 -11.71 5.80
N LEU A 317 -15.89 -11.71 5.31
CA LEU A 317 -16.90 -10.77 5.74
C LEU A 317 -17.44 -11.19 7.11
N THR A 318 -16.95 -10.52 8.16
CA THR A 318 -17.51 -10.70 9.52
C THR A 318 -18.68 -9.72 9.75
N PRO A 319 -19.64 -10.04 10.67
CA PRO A 319 -20.71 -9.09 11.02
C PRO A 319 -20.20 -7.71 11.48
N ARG A 320 -19.06 -7.68 12.18
CA ARG A 320 -18.40 -6.42 12.59
C ARG A 320 -17.91 -5.61 11.39
N LEU A 321 -17.23 -6.28 10.45
CA LEU A 321 -16.73 -5.63 9.24
C LEU A 321 -17.89 -5.11 8.39
N ALA A 322 -18.94 -5.93 8.20
CA ALA A 322 -20.15 -5.53 7.49
C ALA A 322 -20.81 -4.30 8.13
N LEU A 323 -20.97 -4.31 9.46
CA LEU A 323 -21.54 -3.19 10.20
C LEU A 323 -20.67 -1.92 10.06
N SER A 324 -19.34 -2.05 10.19
CA SER A 324 -18.43 -0.92 10.04
C SER A 324 -18.51 -0.28 8.65
N GLN A 325 -18.61 -1.08 7.60
CA GLN A 325 -18.76 -0.64 6.22
C GLN A 325 -20.12 0.06 6.00
N VAL A 326 -21.21 -0.52 6.49
CA VAL A 326 -22.54 0.09 6.41
C VAL A 326 -22.61 1.41 7.18
N LEU A 327 -22.06 1.47 8.39
CA LEU A 327 -22.00 2.69 9.18
C LEU A 327 -21.18 3.79 8.50
N ARG A 328 -20.13 3.44 7.76
CA ARG A 328 -19.31 4.41 7.04
C ARG A 328 -19.94 4.92 5.75
N HIS A 329 -20.57 4.04 4.98
CA HIS A 329 -20.94 4.31 3.60
C HIS A 329 -22.44 4.21 3.33
N GLY A 330 -23.18 3.46 4.15
CA GLY A 330 -24.62 3.23 3.99
C GLY A 330 -25.51 4.27 4.66
N LEU A 331 -24.96 5.13 5.53
CA LEU A 331 -25.73 6.19 6.19
C LEU A 331 -25.64 7.50 5.41
N PRO A 332 -26.75 8.27 5.31
CA PRO A 332 -26.71 9.60 4.72
C PRO A 332 -25.64 10.48 5.37
N PRO A 333 -24.97 11.38 4.61
CA PRO A 333 -23.95 12.28 5.14
C PRO A 333 -24.37 13.08 6.37
N ALA A 334 -25.66 13.37 6.51
CA ALA A 334 -26.24 14.06 7.66
C ALA A 334 -26.10 13.27 8.98
N LEU A 335 -26.13 11.94 8.93
CA LEU A 335 -25.96 11.07 10.10
C LEU A 335 -24.47 10.79 10.42
N PHE A 336 -23.58 11.06 9.47
CA PHE A 336 -22.13 10.94 9.66
C PHE A 336 -21.47 12.17 10.31
N ARG A 337 -22.10 13.35 10.21
CA ARG A 337 -21.62 14.60 10.85
C ARG A 337 -21.34 14.45 12.36
N PRO A 338 -22.18 13.76 13.15
CA PRO A 338 -21.91 13.54 14.58
C PRO A 338 -20.66 12.72 14.85
N TYR A 339 -20.38 11.68 14.04
CA TYR A 339 -19.18 10.85 14.22
C TYR A 339 -17.89 11.63 13.97
N ARG A 340 -17.86 12.50 12.94
CA ARG A 340 -16.70 13.38 12.67
C ARG A 340 -16.46 14.42 13.77
N ARG A 341 -17.48 14.77 14.56
CA ARG A 341 -17.38 15.71 15.69
C ARG A 341 -16.98 15.04 17.01
N LEU A 342 -16.91 13.72 17.06
CA LEU A 342 -16.43 13.03 18.26
C LEU A 342 -14.94 13.30 18.47
N PRO A 343 -14.51 13.48 19.75
CA PRO A 343 -13.09 13.58 20.09
C PRO A 343 -12.29 12.42 19.49
N VAL A 344 -11.07 12.69 19.05
CA VAL A 344 -10.17 11.69 18.43
C VAL A 344 -10.07 10.42 19.28
N ALA A 345 -9.98 10.57 20.59
CA ALA A 345 -9.91 9.44 21.52
C ALA A 345 -11.18 8.53 21.45
N LEU A 346 -12.37 9.12 21.25
CA LEU A 346 -13.60 8.36 21.17
C LEU A 346 -13.77 7.73 19.79
N ARG A 347 -13.38 8.42 18.72
CA ARG A 347 -13.30 7.84 17.36
C ARG A 347 -12.36 6.65 17.34
N ASN A 348 -11.20 6.77 17.99
CA ASN A 348 -10.22 5.69 18.11
C ASN A 348 -10.73 4.50 18.96
N ARG A 349 -11.58 4.74 19.97
CA ARG A 349 -12.24 3.65 20.73
C ARG A 349 -13.26 2.91 19.86
N VAL A 350 -14.09 3.64 19.15
CA VAL A 350 -15.05 3.06 18.18
C VAL A 350 -14.30 2.30 17.09
N TRP A 351 -13.22 2.89 16.56
CA TRP A 351 -12.36 2.26 15.58
C TRP A 351 -11.73 0.97 16.08
N ARG A 352 -11.12 0.99 17.28
CA ARG A 352 -10.55 -0.22 17.89
C ARG A 352 -11.59 -1.31 18.14
N ALA A 353 -12.79 -0.94 18.58
CA ALA A 353 -13.87 -1.89 18.78
C ALA A 353 -14.37 -2.54 17.49
N LEU A 354 -14.23 -1.84 16.35
CA LEU A 354 -14.68 -2.31 15.03
C LEU A 354 -13.56 -2.99 14.22
N SER A 355 -12.29 -2.62 14.44
CA SER A 355 -11.13 -3.12 13.70
C SER A 355 -10.32 -4.18 14.43
N SER A 356 -10.50 -4.38 15.73
CA SER A 356 -9.83 -5.46 16.45
C SER A 356 -10.37 -6.82 15.98
N SER A 357 -9.53 -7.59 15.32
CA SER A 357 -9.76 -9.03 15.14
C SER A 357 -9.87 -9.67 16.54
N PRO A 358 -10.77 -10.64 16.74
CA PRO A 358 -10.75 -11.41 17.97
C PRO A 358 -9.38 -12.09 18.10
N PRO A 359 -8.83 -12.26 19.32
CA PRO A 359 -7.64 -13.07 19.51
C PRO A 359 -7.93 -14.44 18.88
N SER A 360 -7.05 -14.90 18.00
CA SER A 360 -7.06 -16.26 17.48
C SER A 360 -7.07 -17.20 18.66
N GLY A 361 -8.22 -17.81 18.93
CA GLY A 361 -8.33 -18.85 19.92
C GLY A 361 -7.35 -19.96 19.60
N VAL A 362 -6.51 -20.24 20.56
CA VAL A 362 -5.68 -21.44 20.65
C VAL A 362 -6.63 -22.62 20.74
N SER A 363 -6.57 -23.52 19.78
CA SER A 363 -6.83 -24.93 19.94
C SER A 363 -6.11 -25.70 18.85
#